data_2d086f28709b8b445ea99dea874d72c7
#
_entry.id   2d086f28709b8b445ea99dea874d72c7
#
_cell.length_a   1.000
_cell.length_b   1.000
_cell.length_c   1.000
_cell.angle_alpha   90.00
_cell.angle_beta   90.00
_cell.angle_gamma   90.00
#
_symmetry.space_group_name_H-M   'P 1'
#
loop_
_entity.id
_entity.type
_entity.pdbx_description
1 polymer ?
#
loop_
_entity_poly.entity_id
_entity_poly.type
_entity_poly.pdbx_seq_one_letter_code
_entity_poly.pdbx_strand_id
1 'polypeptide(L)'
;MTKLLMAAIAAALLASGPAFGGDAAAGKTKSKPCAACHGPDGNSVSPAFPKIAGQYYDYLVKALTRYKSGERKNPLMSPQAANLSRRDIEDLAAYFSQQKGLVTKY
;
A
#
# COMPACT_ATOMS: atom_id res chain seq x y z
N MET A 1 -27.97 -8.17 40.85
CA MET A 1 -26.79 -8.99 40.67
C MET A 1 -26.46 -9.33 39.23
N THR A 2 -27.28 -8.88 38.27
CA THR A 2 -27.04 -9.09 36.85
C THR A 2 -26.51 -7.84 36.14
N LYS A 3 -26.08 -6.82 36.89
CA LYS A 3 -25.66 -5.52 36.31
C LYS A 3 -24.16 -5.45 35.91
N LEU A 4 -23.40 -6.49 36.12
CA LEU A 4 -21.94 -6.51 35.90
C LEU A 4 -21.53 -7.16 34.56
N LEU A 5 -22.50 -7.69 33.80
CA LEU A 5 -22.20 -8.41 32.56
C LEU A 5 -22.30 -7.56 31.28
N MET A 6 -22.71 -6.31 31.38
CA MET A 6 -22.91 -5.44 30.21
C MET A 6 -21.71 -4.55 29.87
N ALA A 7 -20.67 -4.52 30.69
CA ALA A 7 -19.54 -3.61 30.47
C ALA A 7 -18.44 -4.20 29.59
N ALA A 8 -18.49 -5.49 29.26
CA ALA A 8 -17.40 -6.16 28.55
C ALA A 8 -17.55 -6.14 27.00
N ILE A 9 -18.69 -5.71 26.46
CA ILE A 9 -18.98 -5.82 25.02
C ILE A 9 -18.53 -4.58 24.24
N ALA A 10 -18.33 -3.45 24.91
CA ALA A 10 -17.99 -2.19 24.25
C ALA A 10 -16.51 -2.10 23.82
N ALA A 11 -15.61 -2.91 24.38
CA ALA A 11 -14.18 -2.84 24.09
C ALA A 11 -13.78 -3.56 22.79
N ALA A 12 -14.62 -4.48 22.28
CA ALA A 12 -14.32 -5.24 21.08
C ALA A 12 -14.56 -4.49 19.78
N LEU A 13 -15.31 -3.37 19.82
CA LEU A 13 -15.66 -2.59 18.63
C LEU A 13 -14.62 -1.54 18.26
N LEU A 14 -13.59 -1.32 19.11
CA LEU A 14 -12.54 -0.33 18.85
C LEU A 14 -11.31 -0.91 18.14
N ALA A 15 -11.31 -2.20 17.85
CA ALA A 15 -10.22 -2.89 17.19
C ALA A 15 -10.43 -3.07 15.68
N SER A 16 -11.23 -2.20 15.06
CA SER A 16 -11.35 -2.22 13.59
C SER A 16 -10.02 -1.76 12.99
N GLY A 17 -9.26 -2.68 12.45
CA GLY A 17 -8.06 -2.39 11.68
C GLY A 17 -8.36 -1.56 10.43
N PRO A 18 -7.33 -1.14 9.69
CA PRO A 18 -7.51 -0.41 8.44
C PRO A 18 -8.40 -1.19 7.47
N ALA A 19 -9.15 -0.48 6.64
CA ALA A 19 -10.06 -1.07 5.66
C ALA A 19 -9.34 -1.88 4.59
N PHE A 20 -8.01 -1.76 4.50
CA PHE A 20 -7.15 -2.46 3.56
C PHE A 20 -6.33 -3.52 4.28
N GLY A 21 -5.92 -4.59 3.56
CA GLY A 21 -5.14 -5.67 4.12
C GLY A 21 -3.70 -5.29 4.51
N GLY A 22 -3.20 -4.13 4.07
CA GLY A 22 -1.84 -3.68 4.32
C GLY A 22 -1.72 -2.65 5.44
N ASP A 23 -0.48 -2.49 5.91
CA ASP A 23 -0.10 -1.52 6.94
C ASP A 23 0.71 -0.38 6.29
N ALA A 24 0.15 0.83 6.28
CA ALA A 24 0.79 1.99 5.67
C ALA A 24 2.09 2.39 6.37
N ALA A 25 2.20 2.25 7.69
CA ALA A 25 3.42 2.57 8.42
C ALA A 25 4.56 1.62 8.04
N ALA A 26 4.26 0.31 7.94
CA ALA A 26 5.23 -0.67 7.45
C ALA A 26 5.58 -0.40 5.98
N GLY A 27 4.60 -0.03 5.16
CA GLY A 27 4.79 0.33 3.77
C GLY A 27 5.74 1.51 3.60
N LYS A 28 5.64 2.52 4.45
CA LYS A 28 6.56 3.66 4.44
C LYS A 28 8.01 3.21 4.62
N THR A 29 8.26 2.32 5.56
CA THR A 29 9.60 1.77 5.79
C THR A 29 10.07 0.96 4.58
N LYS A 30 9.19 0.14 4.00
CA LYS A 30 9.50 -0.71 2.85
C LYS A 30 9.65 0.07 1.54
N SER A 31 9.16 1.30 1.48
CA SER A 31 9.16 2.13 0.27
C SER A 31 10.50 2.75 -0.08
N LYS A 32 11.52 2.64 0.76
CA LYS A 32 12.82 3.28 0.52
C LYS A 32 13.42 2.95 -0.84
N PRO A 33 13.45 1.69 -1.30
CA PRO A 33 13.95 1.40 -2.65
C PRO A 33 13.09 2.01 -3.76
N CYS A 34 11.82 2.22 -3.51
CA CYS A 34 10.89 2.80 -4.48
C CYS A 34 11.11 4.30 -4.64
N ALA A 35 11.53 4.96 -3.58
CA ALA A 35 11.68 6.41 -3.51
C ALA A 35 12.69 6.96 -4.50
N ALA A 36 13.72 6.20 -4.85
CA ALA A 36 14.74 6.61 -5.80
C ALA A 36 14.14 7.01 -7.16
N CYS A 37 13.07 6.38 -7.58
CA CYS A 37 12.40 6.64 -8.85
C CYS A 37 11.05 7.34 -8.66
N HIS A 38 10.26 6.88 -7.70
CA HIS A 38 8.88 7.35 -7.51
C HIS A 38 8.74 8.51 -6.53
N GLY A 39 9.82 8.91 -5.87
CA GLY A 39 9.77 9.91 -4.80
C GLY A 39 9.40 9.31 -3.44
N PRO A 40 9.70 10.01 -2.33
CA PRO A 40 9.46 9.48 -0.98
C PRO A 40 8.00 9.17 -0.69
N ASP A 41 7.09 9.89 -1.31
CA ASP A 41 5.64 9.76 -1.15
C ASP A 41 4.93 9.24 -2.39
N GLY A 42 5.67 8.88 -3.43
CA GLY A 42 5.11 8.45 -4.70
C GLY A 42 4.83 9.59 -5.68
N ASN A 43 5.20 10.82 -5.36
CA ASN A 43 5.12 11.97 -6.26
C ASN A 43 6.46 12.16 -6.97
N SER A 44 6.66 11.37 -8.02
CA SER A 44 7.86 11.46 -8.85
C SER A 44 8.01 12.86 -9.44
N VAL A 45 9.26 13.36 -9.45
CA VAL A 45 9.58 14.64 -10.09
C VAL A 45 10.08 14.48 -11.52
N SER A 46 10.30 13.24 -11.95
CA SER A 46 10.78 12.92 -13.30
C SER A 46 9.64 12.37 -14.15
N PRO A 47 9.46 12.85 -15.40
CA PRO A 47 8.46 12.28 -16.30
C PRO A 47 8.80 10.84 -16.73
N ALA A 48 10.04 10.38 -16.52
CA ALA A 48 10.44 9.01 -16.82
C ALA A 48 9.82 7.99 -15.84
N PHE A 49 9.41 8.43 -14.65
CA PHE A 49 8.85 7.57 -13.62
C PHE A 49 7.45 8.05 -13.24
N PRO A 50 6.45 7.16 -13.23
CA PRO A 50 5.08 7.57 -12.97
C PRO A 50 4.85 7.97 -11.51
N LYS A 51 3.93 8.91 -11.31
CA LYS A 51 3.38 9.19 -9.99
C LYS A 51 2.48 8.03 -9.57
N ILE A 52 2.67 7.55 -8.35
CA ILE A 52 1.88 6.48 -7.75
C ILE A 52 1.19 6.92 -6.47
N ALA A 53 1.49 8.11 -5.96
CA ALA A 53 0.81 8.67 -4.80
C ALA A 53 -0.67 8.85 -5.07
N GLY A 54 -1.53 8.38 -4.15
CA GLY A 54 -2.97 8.49 -4.29
C GLY A 54 -3.60 7.54 -5.30
N GLN A 55 -2.84 6.59 -5.83
CA GLN A 55 -3.38 5.53 -6.68
C GLN A 55 -4.23 4.57 -5.85
N TYR A 56 -5.20 3.93 -6.48
CA TYR A 56 -6.04 2.94 -5.79
C TYR A 56 -5.22 1.78 -5.23
N TYR A 57 -5.54 1.40 -4.00
CA TYR A 57 -4.90 0.28 -3.32
C TYR A 57 -4.95 -1.00 -4.17
N ASP A 58 -6.12 -1.37 -4.67
CA ASP A 58 -6.31 -2.60 -5.45
C ASP A 58 -5.48 -2.59 -6.73
N TYR A 59 -5.38 -1.43 -7.39
CA TYR A 59 -4.57 -1.29 -8.59
C TYR A 59 -3.08 -1.50 -8.27
N LEU A 60 -2.60 -0.91 -7.18
CA LEU A 60 -1.19 -1.06 -6.76
C LEU A 60 -0.86 -2.51 -6.41
N VAL A 61 -1.75 -3.19 -5.67
CA VAL A 61 -1.57 -4.62 -5.37
C VAL A 61 -1.50 -5.43 -6.66
N LYS A 62 -2.41 -5.21 -7.57
CA LYS A 62 -2.46 -5.91 -8.85
C LYS A 62 -1.21 -5.66 -9.69
N ALA A 63 -0.78 -4.41 -9.81
CA ALA A 63 0.38 -4.03 -10.61
C ALA A 63 1.67 -4.68 -10.05
N LEU A 64 1.91 -4.58 -8.75
CA LEU A 64 3.08 -5.18 -8.12
C LEU A 64 3.07 -6.71 -8.22
N THR A 65 1.91 -7.32 -8.02
CA THR A 65 1.75 -8.77 -8.15
C THR A 65 2.05 -9.24 -9.57
N ARG A 66 1.62 -8.51 -10.58
CA ARG A 66 1.88 -8.85 -11.99
C ARG A 66 3.33 -8.66 -12.38
N TYR A 67 3.99 -7.64 -11.87
CA TYR A 67 5.44 -7.50 -12.07
C TYR A 67 6.21 -8.65 -11.40
N LYS A 68 5.80 -9.04 -10.20
CA LYS A 68 6.42 -10.15 -9.48
C LYS A 68 6.23 -11.49 -10.23
N SER A 69 5.06 -11.73 -10.77
CA SER A 69 4.73 -12.99 -11.48
C SER A 69 5.31 -13.06 -12.89
N GLY A 70 5.72 -11.92 -13.45
CA GLY A 70 6.16 -11.85 -14.85
C GLY A 70 5.01 -11.65 -15.84
N GLU A 71 3.77 -11.59 -15.38
CA GLU A 71 2.61 -11.30 -16.24
C GLU A 71 2.71 -9.90 -16.85
N ARG A 72 3.20 -8.92 -16.07
CA ARG A 72 3.57 -7.60 -16.55
C ARG A 72 5.10 -7.47 -16.48
N LYS A 73 5.73 -7.10 -17.58
CA LYS A 73 7.18 -7.03 -17.68
C LYS A 73 7.65 -5.59 -17.81
N ASN A 74 8.65 -5.24 -17.03
CA ASN A 74 9.33 -3.95 -17.12
C ASN A 74 10.77 -4.15 -16.62
N PRO A 75 11.79 -3.68 -17.36
CA PRO A 75 13.18 -3.92 -16.98
C PRO A 75 13.58 -3.30 -15.64
N LEU A 76 12.87 -2.28 -15.17
CA LEU A 76 13.13 -1.64 -13.89
C LEU A 76 12.23 -2.20 -12.77
N MET A 77 10.93 -2.33 -13.04
CA MET A 77 9.97 -2.74 -12.01
C MET A 77 9.99 -4.24 -11.73
N SER A 78 10.21 -5.08 -12.73
CA SER A 78 10.22 -6.53 -12.51
C SER A 78 11.26 -6.97 -11.48
N PRO A 79 12.53 -6.49 -11.52
CA PRO A 79 13.48 -6.81 -10.48
C PRO A 79 13.09 -6.27 -9.09
N GLN A 80 12.49 -5.09 -9.03
CA GLN A 80 12.05 -4.49 -7.76
C GLN A 80 10.94 -5.31 -7.10
N ALA A 81 10.01 -5.84 -7.89
CA ALA A 81 8.88 -6.61 -7.38
C ALA A 81 9.23 -8.08 -7.09
N ALA A 82 10.29 -8.60 -7.68
CA ALA A 82 10.61 -10.04 -7.63
C ALA A 82 10.75 -10.57 -6.19
N ASN A 83 11.33 -9.79 -5.29
CA ASN A 83 11.60 -10.20 -3.92
C ASN A 83 10.53 -9.74 -2.92
N LEU A 84 9.47 -9.10 -3.37
CA LEU A 84 8.40 -8.67 -2.49
C LEU A 84 7.52 -9.85 -2.09
N SER A 85 7.24 -9.97 -0.79
CA SER A 85 6.22 -10.90 -0.32
C SER A 85 4.82 -10.31 -0.58
N ARG A 86 3.79 -11.14 -0.43
CA ARG A 86 2.40 -10.66 -0.47
C ARG A 86 2.17 -9.55 0.54
N ARG A 87 2.69 -9.69 1.75
CA ARG A 87 2.60 -8.69 2.80
C ARG A 87 3.30 -7.40 2.40
N ASP A 88 4.48 -7.48 1.80
CA ASP A 88 5.22 -6.30 1.33
C ASP A 88 4.40 -5.52 0.29
N ILE A 89 3.80 -6.22 -0.66
CA ILE A 89 2.96 -5.62 -1.70
C ILE A 89 1.76 -4.91 -1.07
N GLU A 90 1.08 -5.55 -0.13
CA GLU A 90 -0.08 -4.95 0.54
C GLU A 90 0.32 -3.73 1.37
N ASP A 91 1.43 -3.78 2.08
CA ASP A 91 1.93 -2.67 2.89
C ASP A 91 2.33 -1.48 2.02
N LEU A 92 3.05 -1.73 0.93
CA LEU A 92 3.43 -0.69 -0.04
C LEU A 92 2.20 -0.05 -0.69
N ALA A 93 1.23 -0.86 -1.09
CA ALA A 93 -0.02 -0.38 -1.66
C ALA A 93 -0.81 0.48 -0.66
N ALA A 94 -0.85 0.08 0.60
CA ALA A 94 -1.50 0.86 1.66
C ALA A 94 -0.82 2.21 1.86
N TYR A 95 0.51 2.25 1.85
CA TYR A 95 1.25 3.49 2.00
C TYR A 95 1.01 4.45 0.83
N PHE A 96 1.28 4.01 -0.39
CA PHE A 96 1.19 4.89 -1.56
C PHE A 96 -0.24 5.33 -1.88
N SER A 97 -1.23 4.47 -1.69
CA SER A 97 -2.63 4.82 -1.94
C SER A 97 -3.13 5.95 -1.04
N GLN A 98 -2.55 6.10 0.14
CA GLN A 98 -2.95 7.11 1.12
C GLN A 98 -2.20 8.43 0.97
N GLN A 99 -1.23 8.51 0.06
CA GLN A 99 -0.50 9.75 -0.18
C GLN A 99 -1.30 10.69 -1.07
N LYS A 100 -1.09 11.99 -0.89
CA LYS A 100 -1.68 13.00 -1.78
C LYS A 100 -0.89 13.05 -3.08
N GLY A 101 -1.58 13.00 -4.21
CA GLY A 101 -0.94 13.02 -5.50
C GLY A 101 -1.95 12.93 -6.63
N LEU A 102 -2.24 11.73 -7.11
CA LEU A 102 -3.20 11.54 -8.18
C LEU A 102 -4.61 11.93 -7.74
N VAL A 103 -5.30 12.64 -8.62
CA VAL A 103 -6.72 12.94 -8.45
C VAL A 103 -7.49 11.92 -9.28
N THR A 104 -8.17 11.01 -8.59
CA THR A 104 -9.03 10.02 -9.24
C THR A 104 -10.48 10.52 -9.16
N LYS A 105 -11.18 10.50 -10.27
CA LYS A 105 -12.55 11.01 -10.35
C LYS A 105 -13.62 9.94 -10.05
N TYR A 106 -13.20 8.78 -9.63
CA TYR A 106 -14.13 7.67 -9.41
C TYR A 106 -13.98 7.11 -8.02
#